data_817176ec5595335f9d52a49d3b74a6d2
#
_entry.id   817176ec5595335f9d52a49d3b74a6d2
#
_cell.length_a   1.000
_cell.length_b   1.000
_cell.length_c   1.000
_cell.angle_alpha   90.00
_cell.angle_beta   90.00
_cell.angle_gamma   90.00
#
_symmetry.space_group_name_H-M   'P 1'
#
loop_
_entity.id
_entity.type
_entity.pdbx_description
1 polymer ?
#
loop_
_entity_poly.entity_id
_entity_poly.type
_entity_poly.pdbx_seq_one_letter_code
_entity_poly.pdbx_strand_id
1 'polypeptide(L)'
;EFFIYNDKIGFSDRTLSSILFYDNQGHYITSKLSQGRGPNEVLGIDQITPITNNRFFIMDEQWNLFLLDSCFRKINQYRINWNSQKSLKQLLKNPQPEDTGLYEVEYTKNRLRQWGENYLLFPVSSDTKYINGYEGKNTGLYYSENLTMALLSIDSGKVEKLICNYPLIYQKQKNLVNFKFSLFDTYEKRFLYSYEADSLIYCMNLGDTTITSFGIAGKDMNQNYKQYFTLNDASHNFSKDRNKFGYYHSIVIDPHHDLVFRTYRKGEHSPYDGLQVYQQNCLIADY
;
A
#
# COMPACT_ATOMS: atom_id res chain seq x y z
N GLU A 1 -0.22 9.34 10.18
CA GLU A 1 -0.92 8.05 10.34
C GLU A 1 -1.35 7.90 11.80
N PHE A 2 -2.52 7.23 12.04
CA PHE A 2 -3.03 6.95 13.39
C PHE A 2 -2.89 5.47 13.69
N PHE A 3 -2.61 5.13 14.95
CA PHE A 3 -2.62 3.76 15.46
C PHE A 3 -2.96 3.77 16.96
N ILE A 4 -3.41 2.63 17.48
CA ILE A 4 -3.68 2.43 18.89
C ILE A 4 -2.53 1.62 19.51
N TYR A 5 -2.05 2.05 20.65
CA TYR A 5 -0.98 1.37 21.39
C TYR A 5 -1.12 1.58 22.89
N ASN A 6 -1.32 0.50 23.66
CA ASN A 6 -1.51 0.55 25.12
C ASN A 6 -2.57 1.59 25.55
N ASP A 7 -3.76 1.49 24.98
CA ASP A 7 -4.91 2.38 25.24
C ASP A 7 -4.64 3.88 24.96
N LYS A 8 -3.62 4.17 24.16
CA LYS A 8 -3.29 5.52 23.71
C LYS A 8 -3.48 5.62 22.20
N ILE A 9 -3.86 6.80 21.76
CA ILE A 9 -3.91 7.15 20.35
C ILE A 9 -2.53 7.67 19.95
N GLY A 10 -1.85 6.95 19.06
CA GLY A 10 -0.59 7.37 18.44
C GLY A 10 -0.86 8.07 17.11
N PHE A 11 -0.20 9.20 16.91
CA PHE A 11 -0.23 9.96 15.66
C PHE A 11 1.19 10.24 15.18
N SER A 12 1.54 9.78 13.98
CA SER A 12 2.82 10.13 13.36
C SER A 12 2.72 11.47 12.64
N ASP A 13 3.57 12.41 13.03
CA ASP A 13 3.72 13.70 12.37
C ASP A 13 4.94 13.64 11.45
N ARG A 14 4.67 13.70 10.15
CA ARG A 14 5.71 13.65 9.11
C ARG A 14 6.64 14.86 9.17
N THR A 15 6.08 16.03 9.40
CA THR A 15 6.84 17.30 9.39
C THR A 15 7.79 17.40 10.57
N LEU A 16 7.32 17.03 11.76
CA LEU A 16 8.11 17.03 12.98
C LEU A 16 8.95 15.76 13.16
N SER A 17 8.78 14.75 12.30
CA SER A 17 9.42 13.43 12.42
C SER A 17 9.22 12.81 13.80
N SER A 18 8.03 12.99 14.37
CA SER A 18 7.70 12.58 15.73
C SER A 18 6.41 11.76 15.78
N ILE A 19 6.30 10.99 16.84
CA ILE A 19 5.07 10.26 17.18
C ILE A 19 4.48 10.94 18.40
N LEU A 20 3.27 11.49 18.25
CA LEU A 20 2.53 12.15 19.31
C LEU A 20 1.56 11.15 19.94
N PHE A 21 1.47 11.10 21.26
CA PHE A 21 0.57 10.23 21.99
C PHE A 21 -0.48 11.04 22.74
N TYR A 22 -1.71 10.59 22.66
CA TYR A 22 -2.89 11.17 23.30
C TYR A 22 -3.62 10.08 24.11
N ASP A 23 -4.32 10.51 25.17
CA ASP A 23 -5.25 9.63 25.87
C ASP A 23 -6.58 9.45 25.08
N ASN A 24 -7.50 8.65 25.62
CA ASN A 24 -8.80 8.39 25.00
C ASN A 24 -9.73 9.62 24.98
N GLN A 25 -9.41 10.69 25.73
CA GLN A 25 -10.11 11.96 25.73
C GLN A 25 -9.48 12.96 24.75
N GLY A 26 -8.35 12.61 24.12
CA GLY A 26 -7.65 13.49 23.19
C GLY A 26 -6.64 14.44 23.86
N HIS A 27 -6.32 14.27 25.14
CA HIS A 27 -5.30 15.07 25.79
C HIS A 27 -3.89 14.55 25.43
N TYR A 28 -2.99 15.47 25.09
CA TYR A 28 -1.60 15.15 24.78
C TYR A 28 -0.88 14.56 26.00
N ILE A 29 -0.18 13.45 25.79
CA ILE A 29 0.60 12.76 26.83
C ILE A 29 2.10 13.01 26.65
N THR A 30 2.63 12.68 25.48
CA THR A 30 4.06 12.70 25.20
C THR A 30 4.34 12.59 23.70
N SER A 31 5.58 12.90 23.31
CA SER A 31 6.10 12.59 21.98
C SER A 31 7.31 11.65 22.05
N LYS A 32 7.55 10.95 20.96
CA LYS A 32 8.69 10.08 20.73
C LYS A 32 9.31 10.37 19.40
N LEU A 33 10.62 10.18 19.31
CA LEU A 33 11.44 10.52 18.15
C LEU A 33 11.51 12.04 17.92
N SER A 34 12.36 12.44 17.02
CA SER A 34 12.52 13.81 16.54
C SER A 34 13.24 13.82 15.19
N GLN A 35 13.27 14.96 14.53
CA GLN A 35 13.97 15.12 13.27
C GLN A 35 15.48 15.17 13.47
N GLY A 36 16.21 14.34 12.74
CA GLY A 36 17.67 14.34 12.76
C GLY A 36 18.29 12.99 12.45
N ARG A 37 19.57 12.83 12.79
CA ARG A 37 20.37 11.63 12.54
C ARG A 37 20.93 10.98 13.82
N GLY A 38 20.53 11.46 14.97
CA GLY A 38 20.91 10.91 16.27
C GLY A 38 20.27 9.55 16.58
N PRO A 39 20.56 8.98 17.75
CA PRO A 39 20.09 7.64 18.13
C PRO A 39 18.58 7.46 18.09
N ASN A 40 17.81 8.50 18.44
CA ASN A 40 16.36 8.50 18.46
C ASN A 40 15.76 9.54 17.50
N GLU A 41 16.45 9.82 16.41
CA GLU A 41 16.03 10.79 15.39
C GLU A 41 15.84 10.11 14.05
N VAL A 42 14.90 10.59 13.23
CA VAL A 42 14.62 10.11 11.87
C VAL A 42 14.47 11.28 10.91
N LEU A 43 14.67 11.05 9.62
CA LEU A 43 14.56 12.08 8.58
C LEU A 43 13.16 12.01 7.92
N GLY A 44 12.14 12.33 8.67
CA GLY A 44 10.74 12.17 8.26
C GLY A 44 10.18 10.80 8.62
N ILE A 45 8.90 10.76 8.97
CA ILE A 45 8.16 9.51 9.16
C ILE A 45 7.14 9.43 8.04
N ASP A 46 7.43 8.62 7.02
CA ASP A 46 6.47 8.38 5.94
C ASP A 46 5.42 7.36 6.37
N GLN A 47 5.86 6.24 6.95
CA GLN A 47 4.98 5.18 7.45
C GLN A 47 5.43 4.68 8.81
N ILE A 48 4.46 4.28 9.63
CA ILE A 48 4.67 3.56 10.87
C ILE A 48 3.73 2.36 10.94
N THR A 49 4.22 1.21 11.38
CA THR A 49 3.39 0.04 11.62
C THR A 49 3.78 -0.63 12.92
N PRO A 50 2.80 -0.90 13.80
CA PRO A 50 3.00 -1.82 14.92
C PRO A 50 3.31 -3.22 14.38
N ILE A 51 4.20 -3.92 15.06
CA ILE A 51 4.51 -5.33 14.77
C ILE A 51 4.46 -6.14 16.05
N THR A 52 4.55 -7.47 15.91
CA THR A 52 4.58 -8.39 17.05
C THR A 52 5.63 -8.01 18.09
N ASN A 53 5.40 -8.44 19.35
CA ASN A 53 6.28 -8.20 20.49
C ASN A 53 6.41 -6.71 20.87
N ASN A 54 5.35 -5.93 20.71
CA ASN A 54 5.31 -4.50 21.07
C ASN A 54 6.45 -3.69 20.42
N ARG A 55 6.82 -4.03 19.22
CA ARG A 55 7.80 -3.31 18.40
C ARG A 55 7.10 -2.53 17.29
N PHE A 56 7.86 -1.65 16.65
CA PHE A 56 7.35 -0.84 15.53
C PHE A 56 8.37 -0.83 14.40
N PHE A 57 7.87 -0.79 13.19
CA PHE A 57 8.65 -0.38 12.04
C PHE A 57 8.27 1.02 11.60
N ILE A 58 9.29 1.83 11.31
CA ILE A 58 9.14 3.12 10.63
C ILE A 58 9.83 3.03 9.28
N MET A 59 9.19 3.58 8.26
CA MET A 59 9.81 3.91 6.98
C MET A 59 9.95 5.44 6.91
N ASP A 60 11.16 5.93 6.64
CA ASP A 60 11.40 7.35 6.42
C ASP A 60 11.22 7.75 4.94
N GLU A 61 11.28 9.04 4.66
CA GLU A 61 11.14 9.59 3.30
C GLU A 61 12.27 9.18 2.33
N GLN A 62 13.33 8.57 2.84
CA GLN A 62 14.46 8.06 2.04
C GLN A 62 14.43 6.53 1.91
N TRP A 63 13.32 5.91 2.28
CA TRP A 63 13.11 4.44 2.27
C TRP A 63 14.08 3.68 3.21
N ASN A 64 14.58 4.34 4.26
CA ASN A 64 15.22 3.62 5.34
C ASN A 64 14.13 3.06 6.27
N LEU A 65 14.36 1.84 6.73
CA LEU A 65 13.51 1.15 7.68
C LEU A 65 14.18 1.14 9.05
N PHE A 66 13.45 1.52 10.07
CA PHE A 66 13.93 1.49 11.46
C PHE A 66 13.04 0.56 12.27
N LEU A 67 13.67 -0.43 12.91
CA LEU A 67 13.03 -1.25 13.92
C LEU A 67 13.15 -0.55 15.27
N LEU A 68 12.01 -0.35 15.95
CA LEU A 68 11.94 0.29 17.26
C LEU A 68 11.44 -0.71 18.33
N ASP A 69 11.90 -0.52 19.56
CA ASP A 69 11.38 -1.21 20.72
C ASP A 69 10.05 -0.58 21.22
N SER A 70 9.47 -1.17 22.27
CA SER A 70 8.25 -0.69 22.92
C SER A 70 8.37 0.71 23.54
N CYS A 71 9.58 1.22 23.72
CA CYS A 71 9.88 2.58 24.19
C CYS A 71 10.18 3.54 23.03
N PHE A 72 10.04 3.08 21.78
CA PHE A 72 10.36 3.83 20.56
C PHE A 72 11.85 4.16 20.39
N ARG A 73 12.74 3.33 20.97
CA ARG A 73 14.19 3.44 20.74
C ARG A 73 14.59 2.59 19.54
N LYS A 74 15.47 3.09 18.70
CA LYS A 74 15.98 2.34 17.55
C LYS A 74 16.75 1.10 18.03
N ILE A 75 16.31 -0.08 17.57
CA ILE A 75 16.99 -1.36 17.77
C ILE A 75 17.88 -1.66 16.58
N ASN A 76 17.36 -1.40 15.37
CA ASN A 76 18.04 -1.71 14.12
C ASN A 76 17.64 -0.73 13.03
N GLN A 77 18.46 -0.65 11.98
CA GLN A 77 18.23 0.15 10.79
C GLN A 77 18.57 -0.66 9.56
N TYR A 78 17.68 -0.62 8.58
CA TYR A 78 17.84 -1.29 7.30
C TYR A 78 17.72 -0.28 6.18
N ARG A 79 18.39 -0.57 5.07
CA ARG A 79 18.01 -0.05 3.76
C ARG A 79 17.28 -1.16 3.04
N ILE A 80 16.21 -0.86 2.32
CA ILE A 80 15.52 -1.87 1.51
C ILE A 80 16.53 -2.49 0.55
N ASN A 81 16.78 -3.79 0.73
CA ASN A 81 17.64 -4.55 -0.16
C ASN A 81 16.76 -5.29 -1.17
N TRP A 82 16.75 -4.79 -2.39
CA TRP A 82 15.97 -5.39 -3.49
C TRP A 82 16.45 -6.78 -3.91
N ASN A 83 17.54 -7.26 -3.32
CA ASN A 83 18.08 -8.61 -3.56
C ASN A 83 18.29 -8.96 -5.05
N SER A 84 18.53 -7.96 -5.88
CA SER A 84 18.77 -8.15 -7.30
C SER A 84 20.18 -8.68 -7.52
N GLN A 85 20.29 -9.81 -8.23
CA GLN A 85 21.57 -10.41 -8.65
C GLN A 85 22.03 -9.87 -10.01
N LYS A 86 21.17 -9.12 -10.71
CA LYS A 86 21.46 -8.56 -12.02
C LYS A 86 21.88 -7.10 -11.91
N SER A 87 22.83 -6.67 -12.71
CA SER A 87 23.14 -5.25 -12.87
C SER A 87 21.99 -4.55 -13.61
N LEU A 88 21.85 -3.23 -13.40
CA LEU A 88 20.83 -2.42 -14.08
C LEU A 88 20.89 -2.60 -15.60
N LYS A 89 22.09 -2.68 -16.20
CA LYS A 89 22.27 -2.93 -17.64
C LYS A 89 21.67 -4.27 -18.09
N GLN A 90 21.83 -5.33 -17.28
CA GLN A 90 21.24 -6.64 -17.56
C GLN A 90 19.72 -6.62 -17.44
N LEU A 91 19.21 -5.97 -16.39
CA LEU A 91 17.77 -5.79 -16.16
C LEU A 91 17.11 -5.06 -17.35
N LEU A 92 17.68 -3.94 -17.78
CA LEU A 92 17.13 -3.13 -18.88
C LEU A 92 17.25 -3.81 -20.25
N LYS A 93 18.20 -4.75 -20.42
CA LYS A 93 18.35 -5.51 -21.67
C LYS A 93 17.25 -6.55 -21.86
N ASN A 94 16.85 -7.20 -20.80
CA ASN A 94 15.80 -8.23 -20.79
C ASN A 94 15.01 -8.18 -19.48
N PRO A 95 14.13 -7.16 -19.31
CA PRO A 95 13.35 -6.99 -18.09
C PRO A 95 12.34 -8.13 -17.92
N GLN A 96 12.30 -8.71 -16.72
CA GLN A 96 11.32 -9.70 -16.34
C GLN A 96 10.49 -9.14 -15.16
N PRO A 97 9.18 -9.40 -15.10
CA PRO A 97 8.33 -8.88 -14.03
C PRO A 97 8.77 -9.27 -12.62
N GLU A 98 9.39 -10.42 -12.45
CA GLU A 98 9.91 -10.90 -11.17
C GLU A 98 11.26 -10.31 -10.76
N ASP A 99 11.91 -9.55 -11.63
CA ASP A 99 13.21 -8.92 -11.34
C ASP A 99 13.02 -7.75 -10.33
N THR A 100 13.26 -8.02 -9.08
CA THR A 100 13.06 -7.05 -7.97
C THR A 100 13.79 -5.72 -8.18
N GLY A 101 14.95 -5.72 -8.84
CA GLY A 101 15.72 -4.52 -9.13
C GLY A 101 15.10 -3.57 -10.17
N LEU A 102 13.95 -3.92 -10.75
CA LEU A 102 13.16 -3.05 -11.64
C LEU A 102 12.09 -2.26 -10.89
N TYR A 103 11.95 -2.49 -9.59
CA TYR A 103 10.88 -1.91 -8.77
C TYR A 103 11.43 -0.91 -7.76
N GLU A 104 10.57 0.00 -7.38
CA GLU A 104 10.77 0.95 -6.30
C GLU A 104 9.52 1.01 -5.42
N VAL A 105 9.64 1.62 -4.25
CA VAL A 105 8.50 1.83 -3.35
C VAL A 105 7.49 2.76 -4.03
N GLU A 106 6.20 2.36 -4.04
CA GLU A 106 5.13 3.24 -4.52
C GLU A 106 4.86 4.33 -3.48
N TYR A 107 5.27 5.55 -3.75
CA TYR A 107 5.22 6.64 -2.79
C TYR A 107 3.86 7.31 -2.68
N THR A 108 3.03 7.25 -3.71
CA THR A 108 1.73 7.97 -3.75
C THR A 108 0.73 7.39 -2.76
N LYS A 109 0.72 6.07 -2.63
CA LYS A 109 -0.16 5.31 -1.73
C LYS A 109 0.66 4.35 -0.87
N ASN A 110 1.81 4.81 -0.41
CA ASN A 110 2.66 4.00 0.42
C ASN A 110 1.96 3.60 1.72
N ARG A 111 2.10 2.37 2.11
CA ARG A 111 1.62 1.81 3.37
C ARG A 111 2.49 0.63 3.74
N LEU A 112 2.82 0.50 5.00
CA LEU A 112 3.63 -0.59 5.52
C LEU A 112 2.77 -1.44 6.45
N ARG A 113 2.75 -2.77 6.27
CA ARG A 113 2.02 -3.70 7.15
C ARG A 113 2.83 -4.95 7.41
N GLN A 114 2.74 -5.47 8.63
CA GLN A 114 3.27 -6.78 8.96
C GLN A 114 2.37 -7.88 8.41
N TRP A 115 2.94 -8.94 7.83
CA TRP A 115 2.22 -10.13 7.39
C TRP A 115 2.88 -11.38 7.99
N GLY A 116 2.17 -12.05 8.89
CA GLY A 116 2.75 -13.04 9.78
C GLY A 116 3.80 -12.42 10.71
N GLU A 117 4.71 -13.21 11.22
CA GLU A 117 5.71 -12.74 12.20
C GLU A 117 6.96 -12.13 11.52
N ASN A 118 7.28 -12.59 10.31
CA ASN A 118 8.59 -12.40 9.70
C ASN A 118 8.63 -11.44 8.52
N TYR A 119 7.47 -10.94 8.08
CA TYR A 119 7.41 -10.17 6.84
C TYR A 119 6.73 -8.82 6.99
N LEU A 120 7.22 -7.88 6.20
CA LEU A 120 6.55 -6.60 5.92
C LEU A 120 6.08 -6.60 4.47
N LEU A 121 4.88 -6.07 4.25
CA LEU A 121 4.31 -5.77 2.94
C LEU A 121 4.30 -4.27 2.70
N PHE A 122 4.64 -3.87 1.49
CA PHE A 122 4.48 -2.50 1.00
C PHE A 122 4.24 -2.49 -0.51
N PRO A 123 3.55 -1.46 -1.05
CA PRO A 123 3.28 -1.36 -2.46
C PRO A 123 4.53 -0.96 -3.23
N VAL A 124 4.64 -1.48 -4.44
CA VAL A 124 5.73 -1.20 -5.36
C VAL A 124 5.22 -0.81 -6.73
N SER A 125 6.01 -0.05 -7.44
CA SER A 125 5.78 0.29 -8.84
C SER A 125 7.06 0.09 -9.65
N SER A 126 6.94 -0.02 -10.96
CA SER A 126 8.06 0.00 -11.88
C SER A 126 7.83 1.06 -12.96
N ASP A 127 8.69 2.06 -12.98
CA ASP A 127 8.68 3.12 -13.98
C ASP A 127 9.59 2.83 -15.18
N THR A 128 10.17 1.64 -15.21
CA THR A 128 10.99 1.22 -16.34
C THR A 128 10.14 1.22 -17.61
N LYS A 129 10.55 1.99 -18.61
CA LYS A 129 9.80 2.17 -19.88
C LYS A 129 9.44 0.85 -20.58
N TYR A 130 10.11 -0.23 -20.28
CA TYR A 130 9.89 -1.55 -20.86
C TYR A 130 8.74 -2.31 -20.21
N ILE A 131 8.37 -1.95 -18.96
CA ILE A 131 7.30 -2.57 -18.18
C ILE A 131 6.34 -1.56 -17.53
N ASN A 132 6.36 -0.28 -17.95
CA ASN A 132 5.50 0.78 -17.38
C ASN A 132 4.09 0.86 -18.02
N GLY A 133 3.83 0.01 -19.01
CA GLY A 133 2.52 -0.06 -19.66
C GLY A 133 2.28 0.96 -20.79
N TYR A 134 3.16 1.94 -20.99
CA TYR A 134 2.96 3.02 -21.97
C TYR A 134 3.95 3.02 -23.11
N GLU A 135 5.16 2.54 -22.89
CA GLU A 135 6.24 2.56 -23.86
C GLU A 135 6.67 1.15 -24.26
N GLY A 136 7.12 1.02 -25.51
CA GLY A 136 7.65 -0.23 -26.03
C GLY A 136 6.60 -1.18 -26.60
N LYS A 137 7.07 -2.37 -27.02
CA LYS A 137 6.24 -3.37 -27.72
C LYS A 137 5.29 -4.14 -26.79
N ASN A 138 5.56 -4.12 -25.49
CA ASN A 138 4.92 -4.99 -24.50
C ASN A 138 3.99 -4.26 -23.53
N THR A 139 3.42 -3.14 -23.95
CA THR A 139 2.51 -2.32 -23.09
C THR A 139 1.33 -3.13 -22.56
N GLY A 140 0.89 -4.16 -23.28
CA GLY A 140 -0.17 -5.06 -22.85
C GLY A 140 0.22 -5.98 -21.70
N LEU A 141 1.51 -6.29 -21.55
CA LEU A 141 2.02 -7.19 -20.51
C LEU A 141 2.11 -6.48 -19.14
N TYR A 142 2.17 -5.15 -19.10
CA TYR A 142 2.27 -4.41 -17.84
C TYR A 142 1.20 -4.84 -16.84
N TYR A 143 -0.07 -4.81 -17.23
CA TYR A 143 -1.17 -5.14 -16.34
C TYR A 143 -1.38 -6.65 -16.15
N SER A 144 -0.86 -7.51 -17.02
CA SER A 144 -0.99 -8.96 -16.85
C SER A 144 0.13 -9.58 -16.03
N GLU A 145 1.31 -9.01 -16.08
CA GLU A 145 2.51 -9.61 -15.50
C GLU A 145 3.14 -8.81 -14.38
N ASN A 146 2.93 -7.47 -14.36
CA ASN A 146 3.55 -6.61 -13.36
C ASN A 146 3.05 -6.90 -11.95
N LEU A 147 3.95 -6.81 -10.99
CA LEU A 147 3.68 -7.08 -9.57
C LEU A 147 3.55 -5.76 -8.81
N THR A 148 2.70 -5.72 -7.80
CA THR A 148 2.31 -4.47 -7.13
C THR A 148 2.65 -4.41 -5.65
N MET A 149 3.12 -5.53 -5.09
CA MET A 149 3.47 -5.62 -3.67
C MET A 149 4.82 -6.31 -3.49
N ALA A 150 5.61 -5.83 -2.55
CA ALA A 150 6.85 -6.48 -2.11
C ALA A 150 6.67 -7.11 -0.74
N LEU A 151 7.22 -8.31 -0.59
CA LEU A 151 7.36 -9.04 0.65
C LEU A 151 8.82 -8.91 1.13
N LEU A 152 9.02 -8.23 2.24
CA LEU A 152 10.35 -7.96 2.81
C LEU A 152 10.53 -8.74 4.11
N SER A 153 11.64 -9.43 4.24
CA SER A 153 12.02 -10.09 5.50
C SER A 153 12.38 -9.05 6.58
N ILE A 154 11.74 -9.16 7.73
CA ILE A 154 11.99 -8.29 8.90
C ILE A 154 13.42 -8.43 9.40
N ASP A 155 13.97 -9.63 9.40
CA ASP A 155 15.29 -9.90 9.97
C ASP A 155 16.43 -9.41 9.10
N SER A 156 16.26 -9.49 7.77
CA SER A 156 17.36 -9.21 6.82
C SER A 156 17.22 -7.90 6.05
N GLY A 157 16.04 -7.29 6.05
CA GLY A 157 15.74 -6.11 5.22
C GLY A 157 15.75 -6.41 3.71
N LYS A 158 15.67 -7.68 3.31
CA LYS A 158 15.68 -8.11 1.91
C LYS A 158 14.27 -8.28 1.38
N VAL A 159 14.02 -7.82 0.17
CA VAL A 159 12.84 -8.20 -0.61
C VAL A 159 13.02 -9.65 -1.05
N GLU A 160 12.19 -10.53 -0.53
CA GLU A 160 12.23 -11.95 -0.84
C GLU A 160 11.39 -12.29 -2.07
N LYS A 161 10.29 -11.58 -2.25
CA LYS A 161 9.35 -11.86 -3.33
C LYS A 161 8.53 -10.61 -3.67
N LEU A 162 8.18 -10.49 -4.94
CA LEU A 162 7.11 -9.61 -5.42
C LEU A 162 5.85 -10.46 -5.61
N ILE A 163 4.69 -9.88 -5.27
CA ILE A 163 3.39 -10.57 -5.35
C ILE A 163 2.31 -9.63 -5.87
N CYS A 164 1.13 -10.17 -6.15
CA CYS A 164 -0.08 -9.48 -6.59
C CYS A 164 0.05 -8.84 -7.98
N ASN A 165 -0.57 -9.47 -8.97
CA ASN A 165 -0.75 -8.89 -10.29
C ASN A 165 -1.97 -7.95 -10.31
N TYR A 166 -1.99 -7.06 -11.29
CA TYR A 166 -3.18 -6.27 -11.56
C TYR A 166 -4.37 -7.17 -11.96
N PRO A 167 -5.57 -6.91 -11.44
CA PRO A 167 -6.75 -7.69 -11.76
C PRO A 167 -7.24 -7.47 -13.20
N LEU A 168 -8.15 -8.34 -13.64
CA LEU A 168 -8.65 -8.38 -15.03
C LEU A 168 -9.22 -7.06 -15.55
N ILE A 169 -9.75 -6.20 -14.66
CA ILE A 169 -10.28 -4.89 -15.09
C ILE A 169 -9.19 -4.04 -15.76
N TYR A 170 -7.96 -4.06 -15.24
CA TYR A 170 -6.84 -3.32 -15.81
C TYR A 170 -6.32 -3.95 -17.11
N GLN A 171 -6.47 -5.26 -17.26
CA GLN A 171 -6.11 -5.95 -18.50
C GLN A 171 -7.11 -5.66 -19.63
N LYS A 172 -8.40 -5.51 -19.29
CA LYS A 172 -9.48 -5.20 -20.24
C LYS A 172 -9.56 -3.71 -20.55
N GLN A 173 -9.41 -2.87 -19.54
CA GLN A 173 -9.43 -1.41 -19.65
C GLN A 173 -8.00 -0.88 -19.49
N LYS A 174 -7.18 -1.08 -20.49
CA LYS A 174 -5.78 -0.66 -20.50
C LYS A 174 -5.64 0.81 -20.20
N ASN A 175 -4.52 1.19 -19.60
CA ASN A 175 -4.18 2.59 -19.30
C ASN A 175 -5.08 3.30 -18.27
N LEU A 176 -5.56 2.57 -17.24
CA LEU A 176 -6.22 3.14 -16.06
C LEU A 176 -5.20 3.69 -15.03
N VAL A 177 -4.15 4.35 -15.50
CA VAL A 177 -3.02 4.78 -14.66
C VAL A 177 -3.42 5.72 -13.52
N ASN A 178 -4.45 6.54 -13.71
CA ASN A 178 -4.93 7.46 -12.69
C ASN A 178 -5.67 6.78 -11.53
N PHE A 179 -5.91 5.46 -11.63
CA PHE A 179 -6.60 4.62 -10.64
C PHE A 179 -5.89 3.28 -10.42
N LYS A 180 -4.57 3.22 -10.57
CA LYS A 180 -3.77 1.99 -10.52
C LYS A 180 -3.34 1.56 -9.12
N PHE A 181 -3.53 2.38 -8.10
CA PHE A 181 -2.95 2.14 -6.79
C PHE A 181 -3.62 0.95 -6.08
N SER A 182 -2.79 0.17 -5.41
CA SER A 182 -3.23 -0.92 -4.56
C SER A 182 -3.61 -0.41 -3.16
N LEU A 183 -4.60 -1.05 -2.57
CA LEU A 183 -5.11 -0.81 -1.22
C LEU A 183 -5.02 -2.13 -0.49
N PHE A 184 -4.54 -2.14 0.75
CA PHE A 184 -4.40 -3.39 1.46
C PHE A 184 -4.37 -3.21 2.97
N ASP A 185 -4.68 -4.29 3.67
CA ASP A 185 -4.46 -4.44 5.09
C ASP A 185 -4.15 -5.90 5.43
N THR A 186 -3.56 -6.13 6.59
CA THR A 186 -3.17 -7.45 7.06
C THR A 186 -3.62 -7.65 8.49
N TYR A 187 -3.97 -8.87 8.81
CA TYR A 187 -4.13 -9.31 10.18
C TYR A 187 -3.59 -10.75 10.34
N GLU A 188 -2.60 -10.94 11.19
CA GLU A 188 -1.88 -12.21 11.36
C GLU A 188 -1.39 -12.77 10.01
N LYS A 189 -1.95 -13.90 9.57
CA LYS A 189 -1.63 -14.56 8.31
C LYS A 189 -2.53 -14.11 7.16
N ARG A 190 -3.63 -13.39 7.44
CA ARG A 190 -4.59 -12.92 6.43
C ARG A 190 -4.09 -11.63 5.79
N PHE A 191 -4.11 -11.57 4.48
CA PHE A 191 -3.80 -10.40 3.66
C PHE A 191 -4.96 -10.10 2.74
N LEU A 192 -5.57 -8.94 2.89
CA LEU A 192 -6.59 -8.42 2.00
C LEU A 192 -5.99 -7.32 1.13
N TYR A 193 -6.26 -7.39 -0.17
CA TYR A 193 -5.85 -6.34 -1.10
C TYR A 193 -6.94 -6.06 -2.13
N SER A 194 -6.95 -4.85 -2.63
CA SER A 194 -7.87 -4.34 -3.65
C SER A 194 -7.15 -3.29 -4.47
N TYR A 195 -7.80 -2.80 -5.50
CA TYR A 195 -7.28 -1.72 -6.34
C TYR A 195 -8.32 -0.63 -6.50
N GLU A 196 -7.89 0.59 -6.77
CA GLU A 196 -8.76 1.75 -6.81
C GLU A 196 -9.91 1.65 -7.80
N ALA A 197 -9.71 0.97 -8.95
CA ALA A 197 -10.75 0.80 -9.96
C ALA A 197 -11.49 -0.55 -9.89
N ASP A 198 -11.05 -1.48 -9.02
CA ASP A 198 -11.61 -2.83 -8.96
C ASP A 198 -12.64 -2.99 -7.85
N SER A 199 -13.81 -3.51 -8.19
CA SER A 199 -14.86 -3.80 -7.21
C SER A 199 -14.56 -4.98 -6.31
N LEU A 200 -13.58 -5.82 -6.65
CA LEU A 200 -13.21 -6.99 -5.86
C LEU A 200 -12.18 -6.66 -4.77
N ILE A 201 -12.29 -7.40 -3.68
CA ILE A 201 -11.31 -7.52 -2.62
C ILE A 201 -10.74 -8.93 -2.72
N TYR A 202 -9.44 -9.06 -2.76
CA TYR A 202 -8.74 -10.33 -2.83
C TYR A 202 -8.22 -10.71 -1.45
N CYS A 203 -8.28 -11.99 -1.13
CA CYS A 203 -7.82 -12.55 0.14
C CYS A 203 -6.79 -13.65 -0.12
N MET A 204 -5.66 -13.56 0.57
CA MET A 204 -4.58 -14.54 0.57
C MET A 204 -4.15 -14.80 2.01
N ASN A 205 -3.78 -16.01 2.35
CA ASN A 205 -3.13 -16.32 3.62
C ASN A 205 -1.65 -16.64 3.43
N LEU A 206 -0.86 -16.28 4.42
CA LEU A 206 0.58 -16.58 4.39
C LEU A 206 0.81 -18.09 4.36
N GLY A 207 1.56 -18.54 3.36
CA GLY A 207 1.81 -19.95 3.10
C GLY A 207 0.85 -20.61 2.10
N ASP A 208 -0.27 -19.99 1.79
CA ASP A 208 -1.20 -20.49 0.78
C ASP A 208 -0.84 -19.97 -0.62
N THR A 209 -1.23 -20.73 -1.63
CA THR A 209 -1.16 -20.31 -3.04
C THR A 209 -2.53 -19.90 -3.59
N THR A 210 -3.59 -20.14 -2.83
CA THR A 210 -4.96 -19.87 -3.24
C THR A 210 -5.33 -18.41 -2.94
N ILE A 211 -5.85 -17.73 -3.95
CA ILE A 211 -6.44 -16.39 -3.81
C ILE A 211 -7.95 -16.54 -3.97
N THR A 212 -8.68 -16.08 -2.97
CA THR A 212 -10.15 -15.94 -3.05
C THR A 212 -10.51 -14.48 -3.25
N SER A 213 -11.71 -14.19 -3.74
CA SER A 213 -12.18 -12.82 -3.91
C SER A 213 -13.64 -12.67 -3.55
N PHE A 214 -13.98 -11.46 -3.09
CA PHE A 214 -15.34 -11.04 -2.76
C PHE A 214 -15.49 -9.54 -3.03
N GLY A 215 -16.67 -8.99 -2.88
CA GLY A 215 -16.91 -7.56 -3.06
C GLY A 215 -17.75 -7.26 -4.28
N ILE A 216 -18.36 -6.09 -4.27
CA ILE A 216 -19.21 -5.56 -5.35
C ILE A 216 -18.87 -4.09 -5.60
N ALA A 217 -19.37 -3.53 -6.70
CA ALA A 217 -19.23 -2.10 -6.97
C ALA A 217 -19.86 -1.25 -5.86
N GLY A 218 -19.22 -0.14 -5.49
CA GLY A 218 -19.78 0.81 -4.54
C GLY A 218 -21.07 1.45 -5.06
N LYS A 219 -22.03 1.68 -4.17
CA LYS A 219 -23.31 2.28 -4.52
C LYS A 219 -23.11 3.67 -5.12
N ASP A 220 -23.73 3.91 -6.27
CA ASP A 220 -23.66 5.17 -7.03
C ASP A 220 -22.25 5.58 -7.46
N MET A 221 -21.31 4.65 -7.53
CA MET A 221 -19.93 4.88 -7.92
C MET A 221 -19.81 5.02 -9.45
N ASN A 222 -19.29 6.15 -9.92
CA ASN A 222 -19.04 6.38 -11.34
C ASN A 222 -17.76 5.67 -11.80
N GLN A 223 -17.89 4.50 -12.40
CA GLN A 223 -16.78 3.68 -12.90
C GLN A 223 -16.56 3.81 -14.43
N ASN A 224 -17.11 4.82 -15.08
CA ASN A 224 -16.93 5.06 -16.53
C ASN A 224 -15.58 5.70 -16.83
N TYR A 225 -14.51 5.04 -16.42
CA TYR A 225 -13.15 5.56 -16.52
C TYR A 225 -12.73 5.87 -17.94
N LYS A 226 -12.00 6.99 -18.08
CA LYS A 226 -11.35 7.36 -19.33
C LYS A 226 -10.03 6.62 -19.48
N GLN A 227 -9.78 6.11 -20.67
CA GLN A 227 -8.50 5.50 -21.03
C GLN A 227 -7.57 6.52 -21.65
N TYR A 228 -6.28 6.43 -21.34
CA TYR A 228 -5.25 7.27 -21.91
C TYR A 228 -4.20 6.40 -22.62
N PHE A 229 -3.72 6.88 -23.75
CA PHE A 229 -2.70 6.17 -24.54
C PHE A 229 -1.29 6.65 -24.24
N THR A 230 -1.14 7.80 -23.59
CA THR A 230 0.16 8.33 -23.17
C THR A 230 0.14 8.67 -21.68
N LEU A 231 1.29 8.51 -21.03
CA LEU A 231 1.46 8.88 -19.62
C LEU A 231 1.28 10.39 -19.42
N ASN A 232 1.71 11.19 -20.39
CA ASN A 232 1.57 12.64 -20.35
C ASN A 232 0.10 13.08 -20.32
N ASP A 233 -0.76 12.51 -21.18
CA ASP A 233 -2.19 12.81 -21.20
C ASP A 233 -2.86 12.39 -19.89
N ALA A 234 -2.49 11.23 -19.35
CA ALA A 234 -2.99 10.76 -18.07
C ALA A 234 -2.61 11.71 -16.93
N SER A 235 -1.34 12.11 -16.86
CA SER A 235 -0.84 13.01 -15.82
C SER A 235 -1.52 14.38 -15.87
N HIS A 236 -1.72 14.96 -17.05
CA HIS A 236 -2.43 16.21 -17.21
C HIS A 236 -3.90 16.15 -16.76
N ASN A 237 -4.53 15.00 -16.84
CA ASN A 237 -5.91 14.81 -16.44
C ASN A 237 -6.07 14.20 -15.03
N PHE A 238 -4.99 13.91 -14.32
CA PHE A 238 -5.04 13.20 -13.04
C PHE A 238 -6.04 13.80 -12.05
N SER A 239 -5.89 15.08 -11.71
CA SER A 239 -6.78 15.75 -10.75
C SER A 239 -8.23 15.82 -11.23
N LYS A 240 -8.45 16.02 -12.54
CA LYS A 240 -9.78 16.06 -13.15
C LYS A 240 -10.46 14.70 -13.06
N ASP A 241 -9.74 13.64 -13.39
CA ASP A 241 -10.27 12.27 -13.34
C ASP A 241 -10.57 11.83 -11.91
N ARG A 242 -9.70 12.15 -10.97
CA ARG A 242 -9.88 11.84 -9.53
C ARG A 242 -11.09 12.56 -8.92
N ASN A 243 -11.51 13.68 -9.47
CA ASN A 243 -12.74 14.37 -9.07
C ASN A 243 -13.98 13.80 -9.77
N LYS A 244 -13.82 13.38 -11.03
CA LYS A 244 -14.93 12.94 -11.88
C LYS A 244 -15.38 11.51 -11.63
N PHE A 245 -14.43 10.60 -11.46
CA PHE A 245 -14.69 9.18 -11.37
C PHE A 245 -14.61 8.69 -9.92
N GLY A 246 -15.37 7.65 -9.63
CA GLY A 246 -15.32 6.97 -8.35
C GLY A 246 -14.11 6.06 -8.25
N TYR A 247 -13.61 5.86 -7.05
CA TYR A 247 -12.50 4.95 -6.79
C TYR A 247 -12.45 4.56 -5.31
N TYR A 248 -11.89 3.39 -5.03
CA TYR A 248 -11.69 2.95 -3.65
C TYR A 248 -10.50 3.65 -3.02
N HIS A 249 -10.61 3.97 -1.72
CA HIS A 249 -9.59 4.73 -1.00
C HIS A 249 -8.76 3.90 -0.05
N SER A 250 -9.44 3.04 0.72
CA SER A 250 -8.80 2.27 1.77
C SER A 250 -9.54 0.97 2.02
N ILE A 251 -8.83 0.03 2.58
CA ILE A 251 -9.36 -1.19 3.15
C ILE A 251 -8.76 -1.34 4.55
N VAL A 252 -9.58 -1.74 5.53
CA VAL A 252 -9.17 -1.94 6.93
C VAL A 252 -9.86 -3.18 7.48
N ILE A 253 -9.11 -4.00 8.18
CA ILE A 253 -9.60 -5.19 8.90
C ILE A 253 -9.84 -4.80 10.36
N ASP A 254 -11.04 -5.05 10.87
CA ASP A 254 -11.31 -5.11 12.30
C ASP A 254 -11.35 -6.58 12.74
N PRO A 255 -10.29 -7.08 13.36
CA PRO A 255 -10.20 -8.49 13.73
C PRO A 255 -11.11 -8.86 14.91
N HIS A 256 -11.49 -7.89 15.74
CA HIS A 256 -12.31 -8.15 16.93
C HIS A 256 -13.76 -8.52 16.57
N HIS A 257 -14.27 -7.95 15.48
CA HIS A 257 -15.65 -8.18 15.04
C HIS A 257 -15.73 -8.94 13.71
N ASP A 258 -14.59 -9.41 13.17
CA ASP A 258 -14.47 -10.02 11.83
C ASP A 258 -15.09 -9.14 10.74
N LEU A 259 -14.83 -7.84 10.81
CA LEU A 259 -15.33 -6.88 9.83
C LEU A 259 -14.20 -6.42 8.90
N VAL A 260 -14.59 -6.12 7.68
CA VAL A 260 -13.76 -5.45 6.69
C VAL A 260 -14.45 -4.17 6.25
N PHE A 261 -13.78 -3.05 6.42
CA PHE A 261 -14.24 -1.75 5.99
C PHE A 261 -13.53 -1.36 4.70
N ARG A 262 -14.28 -0.94 3.68
CA ARG A 262 -13.73 -0.38 2.45
C ARG A 262 -14.39 0.96 2.16
N THR A 263 -13.59 2.02 2.09
CA THR A 263 -14.08 3.36 1.73
C THR A 263 -13.89 3.61 0.23
N TYR A 264 -14.79 4.40 -0.35
CA TYR A 264 -14.73 4.77 -1.75
C TYR A 264 -15.29 6.15 -2.03
N ARG A 265 -14.78 6.78 -3.08
CA ARG A 265 -15.34 8.00 -3.63
C ARG A 265 -16.37 7.66 -4.71
N LYS A 266 -17.51 8.37 -4.72
CA LYS A 266 -18.57 8.12 -5.71
C LYS A 266 -18.32 8.83 -7.05
N GLY A 267 -17.51 9.89 -7.05
CA GLY A 267 -17.22 10.73 -8.21
C GLY A 267 -18.13 11.96 -8.30
N GLU A 268 -18.14 12.65 -9.42
CA GLU A 268 -18.82 13.97 -9.59
C GLU A 268 -20.33 13.96 -9.34
N HIS A 269 -20.95 12.78 -9.41
CA HIS A 269 -22.39 12.63 -9.19
C HIS A 269 -22.80 12.60 -7.71
N SER A 270 -21.85 12.57 -6.82
CA SER A 270 -22.10 12.61 -5.38
C SER A 270 -20.97 13.30 -4.65
N PRO A 271 -21.25 14.32 -3.83
CA PRO A 271 -20.24 14.97 -3.00
C PRO A 271 -19.80 14.11 -1.81
N TYR A 272 -20.48 13.00 -1.58
CA TYR A 272 -20.23 12.11 -0.44
C TYR A 272 -19.37 10.92 -0.83
N ASP A 273 -18.47 10.55 0.06
CA ASP A 273 -17.77 9.27 0.00
C ASP A 273 -18.68 8.14 0.48
N GLY A 274 -18.37 6.92 0.07
CA GLY A 274 -19.11 5.74 0.48
C GLY A 274 -18.29 4.84 1.42
N LEU A 275 -19.01 4.00 2.15
CA LEU A 275 -18.43 3.00 3.06
C LEU A 275 -19.13 1.67 2.87
N GLN A 276 -18.38 0.66 2.48
CA GLN A 276 -18.80 -0.75 2.47
C GLN A 276 -18.31 -1.46 3.71
N VAL A 277 -19.18 -2.22 4.34
CA VAL A 277 -18.87 -3.08 5.48
C VAL A 277 -19.16 -4.52 5.11
N TYR A 278 -18.15 -5.37 5.28
CA TYR A 278 -18.26 -6.81 5.01
C TYR A 278 -18.06 -7.60 6.29
N GLN A 279 -18.78 -8.69 6.44
CA GLN A 279 -18.59 -9.68 7.47
C GLN A 279 -18.57 -11.08 6.83
N GLN A 280 -17.60 -11.91 7.16
CA GLN A 280 -17.42 -13.23 6.53
C GLN A 280 -17.45 -13.18 4.99
N ASN A 281 -16.83 -12.15 4.41
CA ASN A 281 -16.80 -11.85 2.97
C ASN A 281 -18.16 -11.48 2.34
N CYS A 282 -19.22 -11.34 3.13
CA CYS A 282 -20.54 -10.89 2.68
C CYS A 282 -20.72 -9.40 2.96
N LEU A 283 -21.20 -8.64 1.99
CA LEU A 283 -21.56 -7.24 2.19
C LEU A 283 -22.74 -7.13 3.14
N ILE A 284 -22.59 -6.42 4.25
CA ILE A 284 -23.65 -6.18 5.23
C ILE A 284 -24.18 -4.74 5.22
N ALA A 285 -23.39 -3.79 4.74
CA ALA A 285 -23.80 -2.39 4.57
C ALA A 285 -23.04 -1.69 3.44
N ASP A 286 -23.70 -0.76 2.74
CA ASP A 286 -23.13 0.14 1.72
C ASP A 286 -23.84 1.52 1.83
N TYR A 287 -23.12 2.51 2.32
CA TYR A 287 -23.61 3.85 2.64
C TYR A 287 -23.29 4.89 1.59
#